data_c47f37c267f2a44c37b340994b63f107
#
_entry.id   c47f37c267f2a44c37b340994b63f107
#
_cell.length_a   1.000
_cell.length_b   1.000
_cell.length_c   1.000
_cell.angle_alpha   90.00
_cell.angle_beta   90.00
_cell.angle_gamma   90.00
#
_symmetry.space_group_name_H-M   'P 1'
#
loop_
_entity.id
_entity.type
_entity.pdbx_description
1 polymer ?
#
loop_
_entity_poly.entity_id
_entity_poly.type
_entity_poly.pdbx_seq_one_letter_code
_entity_poly.pdbx_strand_id
1 'polypeptide(L)'
;MTDHYKIRFEWNITPKLLLFSVFLFPLLVYLGLWQLERAEEKAAILERYDNNKSKKTINVTELDDESDLQYRPAFVNGTLISGQRIFLDYKVKNGKPGYEVYEHLIFKDLRDRSDKALLVNRGWIKASLNRDILPDVKSIESIQKYKGTLYKRLKGGISLDDGIRSPKSWPVRLGSIDIERAKDI
;
A
#
# COMPACT_ATOMS: atom_id res chain seq x y z
N MET A 1 -56.85 -20.24 45.54
CA MET A 1 -55.68 -19.89 46.38
C MET A 1 -54.50 -19.72 45.44
N THR A 2 -54.28 -18.47 44.98
CA THR A 2 -53.23 -18.17 43.99
C THR A 2 -52.10 -17.47 44.77
N ASP A 3 -51.03 -18.23 45.00
CA ASP A 3 -49.80 -17.72 45.59
C ASP A 3 -49.11 -16.76 44.60
N HIS A 4 -49.17 -15.47 44.90
CA HIS A 4 -48.40 -14.48 44.17
C HIS A 4 -46.95 -14.50 44.65
N TYR A 5 -46.08 -15.15 43.87
CA TYR A 5 -44.64 -15.13 44.07
C TYR A 5 -44.11 -13.72 43.81
N LYS A 6 -43.89 -12.93 44.88
CA LYS A 6 -43.20 -11.62 44.78
C LYS A 6 -41.72 -11.85 44.68
N ILE A 7 -41.16 -11.71 43.47
CA ILE A 7 -39.71 -11.67 43.26
C ILE A 7 -39.19 -10.38 43.93
N ARG A 8 -38.53 -10.50 45.07
CA ARG A 8 -37.78 -9.40 45.67
C ARG A 8 -36.41 -9.32 45.00
N PHE A 9 -36.17 -8.26 44.27
CA PHE A 9 -34.83 -7.91 43.77
C PHE A 9 -34.05 -7.29 44.94
N GLU A 10 -33.04 -8.04 45.45
CA GLU A 10 -32.08 -7.52 46.41
C GLU A 10 -30.85 -7.04 45.72
N TRP A 11 -30.61 -5.73 45.70
CA TRP A 11 -29.43 -5.13 45.13
C TRP A 11 -28.25 -5.28 46.09
N ASN A 12 -27.42 -6.27 45.91
CA ASN A 12 -26.21 -6.47 46.70
C ASN A 12 -25.00 -5.91 45.94
N ILE A 13 -24.77 -4.60 46.04
CA ILE A 13 -23.67 -3.92 45.35
C ILE A 13 -22.40 -4.09 46.19
N THR A 14 -21.50 -4.92 45.74
CA THR A 14 -20.17 -5.06 46.34
C THR A 14 -19.31 -3.83 45.97
N PRO A 15 -18.72 -3.10 46.94
CA PRO A 15 -17.93 -1.88 46.62
C PRO A 15 -16.75 -2.14 45.69
N LYS A 16 -16.17 -3.33 45.71
CA LYS A 16 -15.11 -3.74 44.78
C LYS A 16 -15.60 -3.79 43.34
N LEU A 17 -16.81 -4.30 43.12
CA LEU A 17 -17.41 -4.42 41.78
C LEU A 17 -17.80 -3.01 41.25
N LEU A 18 -18.29 -2.15 42.12
CA LEU A 18 -18.59 -0.75 41.78
C LEU A 18 -17.31 -0.01 41.32
N LEU A 19 -16.24 -0.13 42.12
CA LEU A 19 -14.95 0.49 41.78
C LEU A 19 -14.42 0.00 40.46
N PHE A 20 -14.46 -1.30 40.22
CA PHE A 20 -14.04 -1.91 38.94
C PHE A 20 -14.87 -1.35 37.75
N SER A 21 -16.18 -1.26 37.90
CA SER A 21 -17.08 -0.74 36.86
C SER A 21 -16.84 0.74 36.56
N VAL A 22 -16.51 1.56 37.55
CA VAL A 22 -16.18 2.99 37.39
C VAL A 22 -14.93 3.20 36.55
N PHE A 23 -13.94 2.29 36.61
CA PHE A 23 -12.76 2.35 35.78
C PHE A 23 -12.98 1.67 34.41
N LEU A 24 -13.65 0.52 34.40
CA LEU A 24 -13.84 -0.25 33.17
C LEU A 24 -14.77 0.45 32.18
N PHE A 25 -15.86 1.03 32.65
CA PHE A 25 -16.86 1.66 31.78
C PHE A 25 -16.28 2.83 30.96
N PRO A 26 -15.58 3.84 31.55
CA PRO A 26 -14.94 4.88 30.77
C PRO A 26 -13.88 4.36 29.80
N LEU A 27 -13.13 3.32 30.18
CA LEU A 27 -12.16 2.69 29.31
C LEU A 27 -12.84 2.08 28.08
N LEU A 28 -13.94 1.36 28.26
CA LEU A 28 -14.69 0.76 27.15
C LEU A 28 -15.30 1.83 26.23
N VAL A 29 -15.82 2.92 26.80
CA VAL A 29 -16.33 4.05 26.02
C VAL A 29 -15.20 4.69 25.21
N TYR A 30 -14.06 4.94 25.82
CA TYR A 30 -12.88 5.48 25.12
C TYR A 30 -12.42 4.59 23.96
N LEU A 31 -12.30 3.29 24.20
CA LEU A 31 -11.95 2.33 23.17
C LEU A 31 -13.00 2.27 22.04
N GLY A 32 -14.28 2.39 22.40
CA GLY A 32 -15.39 2.46 21.43
C GLY A 32 -15.27 3.69 20.52
N LEU A 33 -15.05 4.86 21.09
CA LEU A 33 -14.85 6.10 20.33
C LEU A 33 -13.61 6.04 19.45
N TRP A 34 -12.51 5.50 19.97
CA TRP A 34 -11.28 5.27 19.17
C TRP A 34 -11.53 4.34 17.98
N GLN A 35 -12.33 3.28 18.15
CA GLN A 35 -12.68 2.37 17.05
C GLN A 35 -13.55 3.06 15.99
N LEU A 36 -14.46 3.95 16.39
CA LEU A 36 -15.28 4.74 15.46
C LEU A 36 -14.39 5.68 14.62
N GLU A 37 -13.50 6.44 15.26
CA GLU A 37 -12.56 7.33 14.57
C GLU A 37 -11.71 6.55 13.56
N ARG A 38 -11.22 5.37 13.97
CA ARG A 38 -10.45 4.49 13.07
C ARG A 38 -11.27 3.96 11.90
N ALA A 39 -12.56 3.72 12.10
CA ALA A 39 -13.46 3.31 11.03
C ALA A 39 -13.71 4.45 10.02
N GLU A 40 -13.90 5.68 10.52
CA GLU A 40 -14.07 6.88 9.68
C GLU A 40 -12.82 7.16 8.82
N GLU A 41 -11.61 7.08 9.39
CA GLU A 41 -10.36 7.20 8.63
C GLU A 41 -10.29 6.19 7.47
N LYS A 42 -10.64 4.93 7.74
CA LYS A 42 -10.65 3.89 6.70
C LYS A 42 -11.70 4.14 5.64
N ALA A 43 -12.89 4.60 6.05
CA ALA A 43 -13.96 4.95 5.11
C ALA A 43 -13.55 6.09 4.18
N ALA A 44 -12.91 7.14 4.71
CA ALA A 44 -12.39 8.25 3.91
C ALA A 44 -11.32 7.81 2.89
N ILE A 45 -10.44 6.87 3.27
CA ILE A 45 -9.43 6.31 2.34
C ILE A 45 -10.12 5.53 1.21
N LEU A 46 -11.13 4.72 1.53
CA LEU A 46 -11.88 3.95 0.54
C LEU A 46 -12.66 4.86 -0.41
N GLU A 47 -13.33 5.87 0.12
CA GLU A 47 -14.05 6.85 -0.70
C GLU A 47 -13.10 7.58 -1.66
N ARG A 48 -11.94 8.03 -1.17
CA ARG A 48 -10.91 8.64 -2.02
C ARG A 48 -10.41 7.69 -3.11
N TYR A 49 -10.22 6.41 -2.76
CA TYR A 49 -9.83 5.38 -3.72
C TYR A 49 -10.87 5.22 -4.82
N ASP A 50 -12.14 5.06 -4.46
CA ASP A 50 -13.23 4.84 -5.42
C ASP A 50 -13.46 6.09 -6.29
N ASN A 51 -13.43 7.27 -5.69
CA ASN A 51 -13.55 8.55 -6.40
C ASN A 51 -12.42 8.74 -7.42
N ASN A 52 -11.17 8.47 -7.05
CA ASN A 52 -10.04 8.65 -7.96
C ASN A 52 -9.97 7.56 -9.02
N LYS A 53 -10.31 6.33 -8.69
CA LYS A 53 -10.35 5.20 -9.64
C LYS A 53 -11.42 5.36 -10.71
N SER A 54 -12.53 6.01 -10.40
CA SER A 54 -13.64 6.26 -11.36
C SER A 54 -13.37 7.43 -12.31
N LYS A 55 -12.35 8.26 -12.04
CA LYS A 55 -11.98 9.39 -12.89
C LYS A 55 -11.49 8.91 -14.25
N LYS A 56 -11.66 9.78 -15.27
CA LYS A 56 -11.16 9.53 -16.63
C LYS A 56 -9.64 9.26 -16.59
N THR A 57 -9.22 8.23 -17.33
CA THR A 57 -7.81 7.88 -17.51
C THR A 57 -7.05 9.06 -18.12
N ILE A 58 -5.93 9.44 -17.53
CA ILE A 58 -5.10 10.56 -17.97
C ILE A 58 -3.79 10.05 -18.59
N ASN A 59 -3.21 10.88 -19.45
CA ASN A 59 -1.86 10.69 -19.94
C ASN A 59 -0.86 11.18 -18.89
N VAL A 60 0.15 10.37 -18.57
CA VAL A 60 1.20 10.75 -17.61
C VAL A 60 1.96 12.00 -18.07
N THR A 61 2.08 12.24 -19.37
CA THR A 61 2.75 13.42 -19.92
C THR A 61 1.98 14.73 -19.74
N GLU A 62 0.72 14.67 -19.30
CA GLU A 62 -0.17 15.82 -19.05
C GLU A 62 -0.42 16.07 -17.55
N LEU A 63 0.34 15.38 -16.67
CA LEU A 63 0.16 15.52 -15.23
C LEU A 63 0.67 16.86 -14.71
N ASP A 64 -0.16 17.52 -13.91
CA ASP A 64 0.23 18.66 -13.10
C ASP A 64 0.66 18.19 -11.71
N ASP A 65 1.73 18.78 -11.17
CA ASP A 65 2.30 18.40 -9.87
C ASP A 65 1.35 18.64 -8.67
N GLU A 66 0.35 19.51 -8.82
CA GLU A 66 -0.60 19.88 -7.76
C GLU A 66 -1.83 18.95 -7.68
N SER A 67 -2.05 18.06 -8.65
CA SER A 67 -3.24 17.24 -8.66
C SER A 67 -3.16 16.06 -7.68
N ASP A 68 -4.29 15.66 -7.09
CA ASP A 68 -4.41 14.43 -6.35
C ASP A 68 -4.38 13.23 -7.31
N LEU A 69 -3.19 12.69 -7.49
CA LEU A 69 -2.89 11.60 -8.41
C LEU A 69 -3.04 10.20 -7.78
N GLN A 70 -3.26 10.13 -6.46
CA GLN A 70 -3.34 8.85 -5.76
C GLN A 70 -4.49 8.00 -6.28
N TYR A 71 -4.19 6.77 -6.71
CA TYR A 71 -5.15 5.79 -7.26
C TYR A 71 -5.81 6.18 -8.60
N ARG A 72 -5.33 7.20 -9.28
CA ARG A 72 -5.91 7.64 -10.54
C ARG A 72 -5.49 6.74 -11.71
N PRO A 73 -6.42 6.30 -12.57
CA PRO A 73 -6.08 5.58 -13.79
C PRO A 73 -5.25 6.47 -14.72
N ALA A 74 -4.17 5.91 -15.25
CA ALA A 74 -3.28 6.63 -16.14
C ALA A 74 -2.75 5.72 -17.25
N PHE A 75 -2.25 6.31 -18.33
CA PHE A 75 -1.49 5.62 -19.35
C PHE A 75 -0.27 6.43 -19.77
N VAL A 76 0.70 5.73 -20.31
CA VAL A 76 1.92 6.30 -20.86
C VAL A 76 2.43 5.42 -21.99
N ASN A 77 3.01 6.04 -23.03
CA ASN A 77 3.75 5.33 -24.05
C ASN A 77 5.24 5.40 -23.72
N GLY A 78 5.91 4.26 -23.66
CA GLY A 78 7.31 4.23 -23.27
C GLY A 78 7.92 2.84 -23.42
N THR A 79 9.15 2.69 -22.97
CA THR A 79 9.93 1.45 -23.02
C THR A 79 10.36 1.06 -21.62
N LEU A 80 10.18 -0.20 -21.25
CA LEU A 80 10.70 -0.75 -20.00
C LEU A 80 12.19 -1.06 -20.14
N ILE A 81 12.97 -0.72 -19.12
CA ILE A 81 14.38 -1.10 -19.04
C ILE A 81 14.48 -2.50 -18.44
N SER A 82 14.45 -3.51 -19.27
CA SER A 82 14.38 -4.91 -18.86
C SER A 82 15.61 -5.40 -18.08
N GLY A 83 16.75 -4.73 -18.19
CA GLY A 83 17.98 -5.09 -17.49
C GLY A 83 18.00 -4.68 -16.01
N GLN A 84 17.18 -3.69 -15.61
CA GLN A 84 17.21 -3.08 -14.28
C GLN A 84 15.93 -3.42 -13.50
N ARG A 85 15.87 -4.65 -12.98
CA ARG A 85 14.73 -5.15 -12.23
C ARG A 85 14.95 -5.08 -10.73
N ILE A 86 13.94 -4.59 -10.02
CA ILE A 86 13.89 -4.60 -8.57
C ILE A 86 12.85 -5.64 -8.14
N PHE A 87 13.27 -6.60 -7.32
CA PHE A 87 12.40 -7.56 -6.67
C PHE A 87 12.17 -7.11 -5.23
N LEU A 88 10.99 -6.56 -4.95
CA LEU A 88 10.61 -6.15 -3.61
C LEU A 88 10.15 -7.37 -2.82
N ASP A 89 10.94 -7.73 -1.81
CA ASP A 89 10.75 -8.91 -0.96
C ASP A 89 9.63 -8.73 0.08
N TYR A 90 9.42 -9.76 0.88
CA TYR A 90 8.42 -9.84 1.95
C TYR A 90 6.97 -9.65 1.47
N LYS A 91 6.68 -9.98 0.22
CA LYS A 91 5.34 -9.90 -0.37
C LYS A 91 4.66 -11.27 -0.34
N VAL A 92 3.56 -11.36 0.41
CA VAL A 92 2.78 -12.61 0.50
C VAL A 92 1.46 -12.42 -0.26
N LYS A 93 1.15 -13.37 -1.15
CA LYS A 93 -0.12 -13.43 -1.86
C LYS A 93 -0.70 -14.83 -1.77
N ASN A 94 -1.94 -14.93 -1.30
CA ASN A 94 -2.63 -16.20 -1.09
C ASN A 94 -1.80 -17.20 -0.24
N GLY A 95 -1.19 -16.72 0.84
CA GLY A 95 -0.35 -17.52 1.74
C GLY A 95 1.00 -17.96 1.17
N LYS A 96 1.37 -17.53 -0.04
CA LYS A 96 2.63 -17.90 -0.69
C LYS A 96 3.59 -16.71 -0.68
N PRO A 97 4.87 -16.89 -0.27
CA PRO A 97 5.87 -15.83 -0.34
C PRO A 97 6.27 -15.55 -1.79
N GLY A 98 6.59 -14.31 -2.07
CA GLY A 98 6.96 -13.86 -3.40
C GLY A 98 7.55 -12.46 -3.40
N TYR A 99 7.64 -11.90 -4.60
CA TYR A 99 8.19 -10.58 -4.86
C TYR A 99 7.19 -9.74 -5.66
N GLU A 100 7.14 -8.44 -5.39
CA GLU A 100 6.64 -7.49 -6.38
C GLU A 100 7.79 -7.06 -7.28
N VAL A 101 7.57 -7.08 -8.58
CA VAL A 101 8.60 -6.78 -9.59
C VAL A 101 8.42 -5.33 -10.05
N TYR A 102 9.48 -4.54 -9.94
CA TYR A 102 9.52 -3.18 -10.42
C TYR A 102 10.55 -3.02 -11.52
N GLU A 103 10.20 -2.23 -12.53
CA GLU A 103 11.09 -1.86 -13.64
C GLU A 103 10.93 -0.37 -13.94
N HIS A 104 11.99 0.26 -14.44
CA HIS A 104 11.93 1.63 -14.93
C HIS A 104 11.29 1.65 -16.31
N LEU A 105 10.33 2.55 -16.49
CA LEU A 105 9.71 2.89 -17.77
C LEU A 105 10.22 4.25 -18.18
N ILE A 106 10.93 4.31 -19.30
CA ILE A 106 11.37 5.57 -19.91
C ILE A 106 10.33 6.04 -20.90
N PHE A 107 9.96 7.30 -20.80
CA PHE A 107 9.02 7.97 -21.70
C PHE A 107 9.44 9.41 -21.99
N LYS A 108 9.00 9.94 -23.12
CA LYS A 108 9.18 11.37 -23.45
C LYS A 108 8.04 12.19 -22.88
N ASP A 109 8.38 13.16 -22.05
CA ASP A 109 7.43 14.19 -21.63
C ASP A 109 7.17 15.13 -22.82
N LEU A 110 5.90 15.31 -23.18
CA LEU A 110 5.53 16.14 -24.34
C LEU A 110 5.66 17.64 -24.09
N ARG A 111 5.75 18.06 -22.83
CA ARG A 111 5.82 19.47 -22.44
C ARG A 111 7.21 20.06 -22.64
N ASP A 112 8.23 19.36 -22.16
CA ASP A 112 9.62 19.80 -22.19
C ASP A 112 10.53 18.94 -23.11
N ARG A 113 9.97 17.91 -23.71
CA ARG A 113 10.64 16.90 -24.56
C ARG A 113 11.80 16.17 -23.88
N SER A 114 11.84 16.22 -22.54
CA SER A 114 12.83 15.49 -21.76
C SER A 114 12.46 14.01 -21.65
N ASP A 115 13.46 13.16 -21.46
CA ASP A 115 13.24 11.77 -21.10
C ASP A 115 13.01 11.70 -19.58
N LYS A 116 11.89 11.11 -19.20
CA LYS A 116 11.50 10.90 -17.80
C LYS A 116 11.33 9.42 -17.52
N ALA A 117 11.52 9.07 -16.26
CA ALA A 117 11.37 7.69 -15.79
C ALA A 117 10.20 7.57 -14.81
N LEU A 118 9.48 6.47 -14.92
CA LEU A 118 8.50 6.00 -13.93
C LEU A 118 8.93 4.65 -13.40
N LEU A 119 8.78 4.44 -12.11
CA LEU A 119 8.91 3.12 -11.52
C LEU A 119 7.57 2.37 -11.63
N VAL A 120 7.55 1.32 -12.43
CA VAL A 120 6.35 0.54 -12.74
C VAL A 120 6.35 -0.77 -11.97
N ASN A 121 5.31 -1.00 -11.15
CA ASN A 121 5.05 -2.30 -10.56
C ASN A 121 4.40 -3.21 -11.62
N ARG A 122 5.12 -4.24 -12.05
CA ARG A 122 4.64 -5.23 -13.02
C ARG A 122 3.77 -6.33 -12.42
N GLY A 123 3.64 -6.33 -11.11
CA GLY A 123 2.86 -7.31 -10.39
C GLY A 123 3.70 -8.23 -9.51
N TRP A 124 3.04 -9.24 -8.96
CA TRP A 124 3.61 -10.18 -8.02
C TRP A 124 4.03 -11.49 -8.72
N ILE A 125 5.19 -12.01 -8.35
CA ILE A 125 5.70 -13.31 -8.77
C ILE A 125 6.06 -14.14 -7.54
N LYS A 126 5.78 -15.46 -7.61
CA LYS A 126 6.10 -16.39 -6.52
C LYS A 126 7.62 -16.53 -6.38
N ALA A 127 8.11 -16.55 -5.13
CA ALA A 127 9.51 -16.85 -4.85
C ALA A 127 9.85 -18.30 -5.20
N SER A 128 11.10 -18.52 -5.64
CA SER A 128 11.68 -19.86 -5.76
C SER A 128 11.81 -20.50 -4.38
N LEU A 129 11.88 -21.84 -4.34
CA LEU A 129 12.22 -22.59 -3.13
C LEU A 129 13.63 -22.23 -2.65
N ASN A 130 14.57 -22.08 -3.59
CA ASN A 130 15.86 -21.49 -3.30
C ASN A 130 15.78 -19.96 -3.44
N ARG A 131 15.91 -19.27 -2.32
CA ARG A 131 15.78 -17.80 -2.26
C ARG A 131 16.99 -17.05 -2.85
N ASP A 132 18.07 -17.73 -3.09
CA ASP A 132 19.25 -17.13 -3.76
C ASP A 132 19.04 -16.99 -5.27
N ILE A 133 18.06 -17.71 -5.81
CA ILE A 133 17.70 -17.66 -7.24
C ILE A 133 16.45 -16.81 -7.40
N LEU A 134 16.61 -15.63 -8.01
CA LEU A 134 15.49 -14.78 -8.38
C LEU A 134 14.70 -15.42 -9.55
N PRO A 135 13.36 -15.31 -9.54
CA PRO A 135 12.55 -15.85 -10.62
C PRO A 135 12.79 -15.09 -11.92
N ASP A 136 12.71 -15.81 -13.03
CA ASP A 136 12.80 -15.18 -14.35
C ASP A 136 11.53 -14.40 -14.69
N VAL A 137 11.72 -13.22 -15.27
CA VAL A 137 10.63 -12.32 -15.70
C VAL A 137 10.85 -11.97 -17.17
N LYS A 138 9.85 -12.24 -18.00
CA LYS A 138 9.89 -11.96 -19.43
C LYS A 138 10.19 -10.48 -19.70
N SER A 139 11.21 -10.23 -20.51
CA SER A 139 11.57 -8.90 -20.99
C SER A 139 10.58 -8.37 -22.04
N ILE A 140 10.34 -7.06 -22.01
CA ILE A 140 9.51 -6.34 -22.99
C ILE A 140 10.37 -5.18 -23.48
N GLU A 141 10.84 -5.27 -24.72
CA GLU A 141 11.82 -4.33 -25.29
C GLU A 141 11.25 -3.36 -26.32
N SER A 142 9.92 -3.38 -26.50
CA SER A 142 9.26 -2.52 -27.47
C SER A 142 8.56 -1.34 -26.80
N ILE A 143 8.47 -0.23 -27.52
CA ILE A 143 7.63 0.89 -27.12
C ILE A 143 6.18 0.42 -27.10
N GLN A 144 5.53 0.51 -25.95
CA GLN A 144 4.15 0.09 -25.77
C GLN A 144 3.37 1.13 -24.98
N LYS A 145 2.03 1.06 -25.11
CA LYS A 145 1.11 1.80 -24.26
C LYS A 145 0.86 1.02 -22.98
N TYR A 146 1.40 1.51 -21.88
CA TYR A 146 1.16 0.96 -20.55
C TYR A 146 -0.03 1.66 -19.91
N LYS A 147 -0.92 0.87 -19.33
CA LYS A 147 -2.05 1.36 -18.54
C LYS A 147 -1.89 0.86 -17.11
N GLY A 148 -2.15 1.73 -16.17
CA GLY A 148 -2.01 1.41 -14.76
C GLY A 148 -2.73 2.41 -13.86
N THR A 149 -2.45 2.30 -12.59
CA THR A 149 -2.96 3.21 -11.56
C THR A 149 -1.78 3.93 -10.93
N LEU A 150 -1.85 5.25 -10.85
CA LEU A 150 -0.82 6.05 -10.19
C LEU A 150 -0.87 5.80 -8.69
N TYR A 151 0.29 5.58 -8.12
CA TYR A 151 0.44 5.37 -6.69
C TYR A 151 1.60 6.20 -6.17
N LYS A 152 1.28 7.18 -5.33
CA LYS A 152 2.29 7.96 -4.61
C LYS A 152 2.48 7.32 -3.24
N ARG A 153 3.66 6.77 -2.99
CA ARG A 153 3.96 6.18 -1.69
C ARG A 153 3.90 7.26 -0.61
N LEU A 154 3.08 7.04 0.40
CA LEU A 154 3.02 7.91 1.57
C LEU A 154 4.33 7.79 2.35
N LYS A 155 4.89 8.93 2.77
CA LYS A 155 6.02 8.95 3.68
C LYS A 155 5.57 8.35 5.02
N GLY A 156 6.26 7.32 5.47
CA GLY A 156 6.00 6.66 6.76
C GLY A 156 5.86 5.15 6.58
N GLY A 157 6.62 4.44 7.33
CA GLY A 157 6.71 2.99 7.39
C GLY A 157 8.06 2.60 7.97
N ILE A 158 8.08 1.60 8.81
CA ILE A 158 9.33 1.05 9.33
C ILE A 158 10.01 0.36 8.14
N SER A 159 11.16 0.89 7.72
CA SER A 159 12.04 0.19 6.80
C SER A 159 12.87 -0.80 7.61
N LEU A 160 12.73 -2.09 7.31
CA LEU A 160 13.53 -3.15 7.93
C LEU A 160 14.84 -3.38 7.19
N ASP A 161 15.15 -2.54 6.21
CA ASP A 161 16.30 -2.71 5.34
C ASP A 161 17.23 -1.50 5.45
N ASP A 162 18.52 -1.75 5.65
CA ASP A 162 19.57 -0.73 5.73
C ASP A 162 19.88 -0.03 4.40
N GLY A 163 19.03 -0.24 3.40
CA GLY A 163 19.02 0.40 2.09
C GLY A 163 20.32 0.20 1.33
N ILE A 164 20.27 -0.61 0.30
CA ILE A 164 21.41 -0.75 -0.62
C ILE A 164 21.65 0.59 -1.31
N ARG A 165 22.80 1.18 -1.03
CA ARG A 165 23.33 2.27 -1.85
C ARG A 165 23.73 1.68 -3.18
N SER A 166 23.21 2.15 -4.28
CA SER A 166 23.50 1.74 -5.67
C SER A 166 23.84 0.26 -5.85
N PRO A 167 23.00 -0.54 -6.47
CA PRO A 167 23.22 -1.97 -6.59
C PRO A 167 24.51 -2.24 -7.37
N LYS A 168 25.35 -3.13 -6.84
CA LYS A 168 26.57 -3.57 -7.53
C LYS A 168 26.28 -4.41 -8.78
N SER A 169 25.08 -4.97 -8.88
CA SER A 169 24.65 -5.81 -10.00
C SER A 169 23.13 -5.87 -10.09
N TRP A 170 22.62 -6.05 -11.29
CA TRP A 170 21.20 -6.30 -11.58
C TRP A 170 20.95 -7.77 -11.90
N PRO A 171 19.76 -8.32 -11.60
CA PRO A 171 18.64 -7.74 -10.87
C PRO A 171 18.88 -7.60 -9.36
N VAL A 172 18.11 -6.73 -8.67
CA VAL A 172 18.28 -6.43 -7.26
C VAL A 172 17.10 -6.93 -6.45
N ARG A 173 17.38 -7.48 -5.26
CA ARG A 173 16.38 -7.80 -4.26
C ARG A 173 16.44 -6.78 -3.13
N LEU A 174 15.31 -6.12 -2.84
CA LEU A 174 15.18 -5.10 -1.80
C LEU A 174 14.06 -5.48 -0.83
N GLY A 175 14.25 -5.20 0.46
CA GLY A 175 13.19 -5.35 1.46
C GLY A 175 12.21 -4.16 1.48
N SER A 176 12.68 -2.98 1.06
CA SER A 176 11.88 -1.77 0.93
C SER A 176 12.36 -0.92 -0.26
N ILE A 177 11.45 -0.17 -0.86
CA ILE A 177 11.79 0.81 -1.91
C ILE A 177 11.56 2.21 -1.34
N ASP A 178 12.60 3.02 -1.32
CA ASP A 178 12.51 4.46 -1.09
C ASP A 178 12.57 5.16 -2.46
N ILE A 179 11.53 5.95 -2.77
CA ILE A 179 11.42 6.61 -4.07
C ILE A 179 12.52 7.67 -4.27
N GLU A 180 12.96 8.34 -3.20
CA GLU A 180 14.05 9.30 -3.29
C GLU A 180 15.37 8.60 -3.63
N ARG A 181 15.58 7.41 -3.09
CA ARG A 181 16.74 6.56 -3.42
C ARG A 181 16.61 5.84 -4.76
N ALA A 182 15.39 5.57 -5.22
CA ALA A 182 15.18 4.96 -6.53
C ALA A 182 15.54 5.89 -7.71
N LYS A 183 15.74 7.18 -7.45
CA LYS A 183 16.26 8.14 -8.46
C LYS A 183 17.76 8.01 -8.68
N ASP A 184 18.48 7.47 -7.69
CA ASP A 184 19.93 7.32 -7.69
C ASP A 184 20.38 5.91 -8.15
N ILE A 185 19.43 5.04 -8.47
CA ILE A 185 19.60 3.67 -8.95
C ILE A 185 19.40 3.61 -10.46
#